data_6be8f89ea0e7764053bcad935df828ec
#
_entry.id   6be8f89ea0e7764053bcad935df828ec
#
_cell.length_a   1.000
_cell.length_b   1.000
_cell.length_c   1.000
_cell.angle_alpha   90.00
_cell.angle_beta   90.00
_cell.angle_gamma   90.00
#
_symmetry.space_group_name_H-M   'P 1'
#
loop_
_entity.id
_entity.type
_entity.pdbx_description
1 polymer ?
#
loop_
_entity_poly.entity_id
_entity_poly.type
_entity_poly.pdbx_seq_one_letter_code
_entity_poly.pdbx_strand_id
1 'polypeptide(L)'
;MPYRWWPATLAALSGIDPLEALEALNADRRLPRAGEALGLPVLSVWARTKAGRPLIVVLRHEGGLEWLIVGALDMTPTQQSEFQAWEVSQ
;
A
#
# COMPACT_ATOMS: atom_id res chain seq x y z
N MET A 1 -7.78 -3.92 -12.77
CA MET A 1 -7.78 -3.19 -11.49
C MET A 1 -7.59 -1.71 -11.74
N PRO A 2 -8.28 -0.84 -11.03
CA PRO A 2 -8.27 0.59 -11.30
C PRO A 2 -7.10 1.32 -10.61
N TYR A 3 -5.91 0.74 -10.65
CA TYR A 3 -4.73 1.36 -10.07
C TYR A 3 -3.82 1.90 -11.15
N ARG A 4 -3.29 3.10 -10.91
CA ARG A 4 -2.35 3.74 -11.81
C ARG A 4 -1.20 4.31 -10.98
N TRP A 5 0.01 4.17 -11.47
CA TRP A 5 1.18 4.69 -10.78
C TRP A 5 1.36 6.19 -11.01
N TRP A 6 1.68 6.89 -9.94
CA TRP A 6 2.23 8.24 -10.06
C TRP A 6 3.64 8.09 -10.62
N PRO A 7 3.97 8.72 -11.79
CA PRO A 7 5.27 8.49 -12.43
C PRO A 7 6.48 8.78 -11.54
N ALA A 8 6.42 9.86 -10.74
CA ALA A 8 7.52 10.19 -9.84
C ALA A 8 7.73 9.11 -8.77
N THR A 9 6.65 8.49 -8.28
CA THR A 9 6.73 7.40 -7.32
C THR A 9 7.39 6.17 -7.94
N LEU A 10 6.98 5.83 -9.15
CA LEU A 10 7.54 4.68 -9.84
C LEU A 10 9.04 4.85 -10.07
N ALA A 11 9.46 6.05 -10.46
CA ALA A 11 10.88 6.36 -10.67
C ALA A 11 11.70 6.38 -9.37
N ALA A 12 11.05 6.67 -8.24
CA ALA A 12 11.71 6.80 -6.94
C ALA A 12 11.69 5.51 -6.11
N LEU A 13 11.05 4.43 -6.59
CA LEU A 13 10.99 3.18 -5.86
C LEU A 13 12.39 2.64 -5.60
N SER A 14 12.63 2.21 -4.37
CA SER A 14 13.91 1.66 -3.97
C SER A 14 13.66 0.39 -3.15
N GLY A 15 14.15 -0.74 -3.65
CA GLY A 15 14.01 -2.01 -2.94
C GLY A 15 12.63 -2.65 -3.00
N ILE A 16 11.69 -2.06 -3.71
CA ILE A 16 10.35 -2.61 -3.89
C ILE A 16 10.06 -2.69 -5.39
N ASP A 17 9.70 -3.88 -5.86
CA ASP A 17 9.30 -4.09 -7.24
C ASP A 17 7.85 -3.60 -7.40
N PRO A 18 7.53 -2.87 -8.50
CA PRO A 18 6.14 -2.47 -8.75
C PRO A 18 5.15 -3.63 -8.71
N LEU A 19 5.55 -4.82 -9.13
CA LEU A 19 4.71 -6.00 -9.07
C LEU A 19 4.37 -6.38 -7.63
N GLU A 20 5.33 -6.21 -6.71
CA GLU A 20 5.08 -6.50 -5.29
C GLU A 20 4.00 -5.59 -4.71
N ALA A 21 3.99 -4.31 -5.08
CA ALA A 21 2.96 -3.39 -4.64
C ALA A 21 1.59 -3.83 -5.16
N LEU A 22 1.50 -4.27 -6.42
CA LEU A 22 0.26 -4.76 -6.99
C LEU A 22 -0.20 -6.06 -6.31
N GLU A 23 0.73 -6.95 -5.97
CA GLU A 23 0.40 -8.17 -5.22
C GLU A 23 -0.22 -7.82 -3.87
N ALA A 24 0.36 -6.86 -3.16
CA ALA A 24 -0.19 -6.41 -1.88
C ALA A 24 -1.59 -5.82 -2.05
N LEU A 25 -1.80 -5.01 -3.08
CA LEU A 25 -3.10 -4.41 -3.35
C LEU A 25 -4.17 -5.45 -3.71
N ASN A 26 -3.76 -6.62 -4.18
CA ASN A 26 -4.68 -7.70 -4.54
C ASN A 26 -4.73 -8.82 -3.51
N ALA A 27 -4.06 -8.67 -2.38
CA ALA A 27 -4.05 -9.68 -1.33
C ALA A 27 -5.44 -9.85 -0.69
N ASP A 28 -5.74 -11.06 -0.22
CA ASP A 28 -7.02 -11.34 0.44
C ASP A 28 -7.15 -10.59 1.77
N ARG A 29 -6.05 -10.46 2.50
CA ARG A 29 -6.04 -9.75 3.79
C ARG A 29 -5.38 -8.39 3.61
N ARG A 30 -6.19 -7.36 3.53
CA ARG A 30 -5.74 -5.98 3.36
C ARG A 30 -6.34 -5.13 4.46
N LEU A 31 -5.50 -4.33 5.11
CA LEU A 31 -5.94 -3.40 6.14
C LEU A 31 -5.85 -1.98 5.58
N PRO A 32 -6.98 -1.39 5.15
CA PRO A 32 -6.98 0.00 4.68
C PRO A 32 -7.03 0.94 5.88
N ARG A 33 -6.23 2.00 5.81
CA ARG A 33 -6.20 3.04 6.85
C ARG A 33 -6.20 4.41 6.22
N ALA A 34 -7.16 5.23 6.61
CA ALA A 34 -7.23 6.62 6.14
C ALA A 34 -6.11 7.44 6.77
N GLY A 35 -5.57 8.38 6.02
CA GLY A 35 -4.51 9.26 6.50
C GLY A 35 -4.38 10.49 5.62
N GLU A 36 -3.30 11.23 5.84
CA GLU A 36 -2.98 12.42 5.06
C GLU A 36 -1.52 12.39 4.63
N ALA A 37 -1.28 12.91 3.42
CA ALA A 37 0.07 13.14 2.92
C ALA A 37 0.09 14.50 2.24
N LEU A 38 0.99 15.38 2.68
CA LEU A 38 1.13 16.75 2.14
C LEU A 38 -0.20 17.51 2.18
N GLY A 39 -0.99 17.33 3.26
CA GLY A 39 -2.27 18.01 3.42
C GLY A 39 -3.41 17.43 2.62
N LEU A 40 -3.20 16.34 1.88
CA LEU A 40 -4.23 15.70 1.07
C LEU A 40 -4.62 14.34 1.65
N PRO A 41 -5.91 13.97 1.58
CA PRO A 41 -6.33 12.66 2.08
C PRO A 41 -5.76 11.53 1.23
N VAL A 42 -5.28 10.49 1.90
CA VAL A 42 -4.77 9.30 1.25
C VAL A 42 -5.33 8.06 1.93
N LEU A 43 -5.23 6.93 1.25
CA LEU A 43 -5.58 5.63 1.81
C LEU A 43 -4.31 4.77 1.81
N SER A 44 -3.90 4.34 2.99
CA SER A 44 -2.78 3.41 3.13
C SER A 44 -3.33 2.00 3.20
N VAL A 45 -2.86 1.12 2.33
CA VAL A 45 -3.26 -0.28 2.31
C VAL A 45 -2.11 -1.12 2.85
N TRP A 46 -2.31 -1.75 3.99
CA TRP A 46 -1.33 -2.61 4.64
C TRP A 46 -1.63 -4.05 4.23
N ALA A 47 -0.67 -4.71 3.60
CA ALA A 47 -0.87 -6.06 3.09
C ALA A 47 0.47 -6.75 2.87
N ARG A 48 0.42 -8.05 2.52
CA ARG A 48 1.62 -8.81 2.20
C ARG A 48 1.65 -9.12 0.72
N THR A 49 2.85 -9.18 0.17
CA THR A 49 3.07 -9.70 -1.18
C THR A 49 2.81 -11.21 -1.19
N LYS A 50 2.82 -11.81 -2.36
CA LYS A 50 2.69 -13.28 -2.47
C LYS A 50 3.78 -14.03 -1.71
N ALA A 51 4.97 -13.44 -1.63
CA ALA A 51 6.08 -14.03 -0.88
C ALA A 51 6.00 -13.76 0.62
N GLY A 52 5.00 -13.01 1.09
CA GLY A 52 4.81 -12.72 2.50
C GLY A 52 5.46 -11.43 2.99
N ARG A 53 6.03 -10.63 2.10
CA ARG A 53 6.67 -9.37 2.47
C ARG A 53 5.62 -8.34 2.88
N PRO A 54 5.69 -7.77 4.10
CA PRO A 54 4.70 -6.79 4.54
C PRO A 54 5.01 -5.41 3.96
N LEU A 55 4.04 -4.85 3.23
CA LEU A 55 4.16 -3.56 2.57
C LEU A 55 3.01 -2.64 2.92
N ILE A 56 3.27 -1.34 2.82
CA ILE A 56 2.24 -0.31 2.87
C ILE A 56 2.22 0.36 1.50
N VAL A 57 1.08 0.32 0.83
CA VAL A 57 0.89 0.99 -0.44
C VAL A 57 -0.03 2.18 -0.21
N VAL A 58 0.43 3.36 -0.58
CA VAL A 58 -0.32 4.60 -0.34
C VAL A 58 -1.04 5.00 -1.62
N LEU A 59 -2.34 5.19 -1.51
CA LEU A 59 -3.22 5.49 -2.63
C LEU A 59 -3.87 6.86 -2.47
N ARG A 60 -4.09 7.54 -3.58
CA ARG A 60 -4.91 8.75 -3.62
C ARG A 60 -6.02 8.54 -4.64
N HIS A 61 -7.25 8.90 -4.27
CA HIS A 61 -8.39 8.79 -5.17
C HIS A 61 -8.40 9.97 -6.14
N GLU A 62 -8.41 9.66 -7.43
CA GLU A 62 -8.35 10.68 -8.50
C GLU A 62 -9.71 10.92 -9.15
N GLY A 63 -10.77 10.45 -8.52
CA GLY A 63 -12.11 10.53 -9.07
C GLY A 63 -12.49 9.28 -9.85
N GLY A 64 -13.77 9.09 -10.06
CA GLY A 64 -14.27 7.90 -10.73
C GLY A 64 -13.87 6.64 -9.96
N LEU A 65 -13.38 5.64 -10.70
CA LEU A 65 -12.97 4.35 -10.13
C LEU A 65 -11.45 4.20 -10.06
N GLU A 66 -10.70 5.25 -10.40
CA GLU A 66 -9.23 5.15 -10.44
C GLU A 66 -8.58 5.57 -9.13
N TRP A 67 -7.58 4.79 -8.73
CA TRP A 67 -6.72 5.08 -7.59
C TRP A 67 -5.30 5.27 -8.07
N LEU A 68 -4.66 6.35 -7.62
CA LEU A 68 -3.28 6.66 -7.95
C LEU A 68 -2.36 6.14 -6.87
N ILE A 69 -1.38 5.30 -7.24
CA ILE A 69 -0.39 4.81 -6.29
C ILE A 69 0.67 5.91 -6.12
N VAL A 70 0.69 6.52 -4.94
CA VAL A 70 1.59 7.65 -4.65
C VAL A 70 2.73 7.27 -3.72
N GLY A 71 2.76 6.05 -3.22
CA GLY A 71 3.86 5.56 -2.41
C GLY A 71 3.78 4.06 -2.18
N ALA A 72 4.92 3.45 -1.93
CA ALA A 72 5.02 2.05 -1.52
C ALA A 72 6.25 1.93 -0.64
N LEU A 73 6.10 1.36 0.55
CA LEU A 73 7.19 1.26 1.52
C LEU A 73 7.06 0.00 2.36
N ASP A 74 8.18 -0.41 2.94
CA ASP A 74 8.20 -1.50 3.90
C ASP A 74 7.57 -1.05 5.22
N MET A 75 6.91 -1.96 5.91
CA MET A 75 6.43 -1.69 7.26
C MET A 75 7.62 -1.64 8.22
N THR A 76 7.57 -0.70 9.17
CA THR A 76 8.50 -0.69 10.30
C THR A 76 8.19 -1.89 11.21
N PRO A 77 9.12 -2.26 12.11
CA PRO A 77 8.83 -3.34 13.08
C PRO A 77 7.56 -3.12 13.89
N THR A 78 7.29 -1.90 14.31
CA THR A 78 6.06 -1.56 15.04
C THR A 78 4.82 -1.79 14.17
N GLN A 79 4.88 -1.35 12.92
CA GLN A 79 3.78 -1.54 11.98
C GLN A 79 3.57 -3.02 11.66
N GLN A 80 4.64 -3.79 11.53
CA GLN A 80 4.54 -5.23 11.32
C GLN A 80 3.82 -5.91 12.49
N SER A 81 4.12 -5.50 13.73
CA SER A 81 3.46 -6.04 14.91
C SER A 81 1.97 -5.71 14.93
N GLU A 82 1.62 -4.47 14.59
CA GLU A 82 0.22 -4.05 14.50
C GLU A 82 -0.52 -4.85 13.41
N PHE A 83 0.09 -4.99 12.26
CA PHE A 83 -0.52 -5.71 11.14
C PHE A 83 -0.70 -7.19 11.47
N GLN A 84 0.30 -7.80 12.09
CA GLN A 84 0.23 -9.21 12.50
C GLN A 84 -0.90 -9.42 13.51
N ALA A 85 -1.05 -8.52 14.46
CA ALA A 85 -2.14 -8.61 15.45
C ALA A 85 -3.50 -8.52 14.75
N TRP A 86 -3.62 -7.67 13.76
CA TRP A 86 -4.85 -7.58 12.97
C TRP A 86 -5.09 -8.86 12.17
N GLU A 87 -4.04 -9.39 11.53
CA GLU A 87 -4.16 -10.62 10.72
C GLU A 87 -4.70 -11.80 11.53
N VAL A 88 -4.21 -11.99 12.77
CA VAL A 88 -4.63 -13.13 13.56
C VAL A 88 -6.04 -13.01 14.11
N SER A 89 -6.64 -11.83 14.03
CA SER A 89 -8.02 -11.61 14.47
C SER A 89 -9.03 -11.69 13.31
N GLN A 90 -8.59 -12.00 12.12
CA GLN A 90 -9.48 -12.12 10.94
C GLN A 90 -10.00 -13.53 10.72
#